data_3c861eb381acd897440a7cdf283528fb
#
_entry.id   3c861eb381acd897440a7cdf283528fb
#
_cell.length_a   1.000
_cell.length_b   1.000
_cell.length_c   1.000
_cell.angle_alpha   90.00
_cell.angle_beta   90.00
_cell.angle_gamma   90.00
#
_symmetry.space_group_name_H-M   'P 1'
#
loop_
_entity.id
_entity.type
_entity.pdbx_description
1 polymer ?
#
loop_
_entity_poly.entity_id
_entity_poly.type
_entity_poly.pdbx_seq_one_letter_code
_entity_poly.pdbx_strand_id
1 'polypeptide(L)' 'MKTGDKVIVPAEINGYGRDLRAIVTELEKFAGAIFVTVIFTEPCPEACGRRGVFTMTSS' A
#
# COMPACT_ATOMS: atom_id res chain seq x y z
N MET A 1 -7.14 9.53 -3.05
CA MET A 1 -5.93 8.71 -3.34
C MET A 1 -5.85 8.44 -4.82
N LYS A 2 -4.69 8.52 -5.37
CA LYS A 2 -4.47 8.27 -6.80
C LYS A 2 -3.07 7.67 -6.99
N THR A 3 -2.82 7.13 -8.18
CA THR A 3 -1.50 6.58 -8.52
C THR A 3 -0.42 7.66 -8.40
N GLY A 4 0.72 7.27 -7.85
CA GLY A 4 1.83 8.18 -7.57
C GLY A 4 1.79 8.79 -6.18
N ASP A 5 0.69 8.65 -5.46
CA ASP A 5 0.60 9.16 -4.09
C ASP A 5 1.51 8.37 -3.15
N LYS A 6 2.14 9.09 -2.23
CA LYS A 6 2.92 8.47 -1.18
C LYS A 6 2.01 8.20 0.00
N VAL A 7 2.09 6.99 0.52
CA VAL A 7 1.26 6.56 1.64
C VAL A 7 2.10 5.86 2.68
N ILE A 8 1.54 5.73 3.89
CA ILE A 8 2.16 4.95 4.95
C ILE A 8 1.28 3.74 5.19
N VAL A 9 1.89 2.57 5.13
CA VAL A 9 1.20 1.30 5.38
C VAL A 9 1.53 0.88 6.80
N PRO A 10 0.52 0.82 7.69
CA PRO A 10 0.77 0.48 9.10
C PRO A 10 1.35 -0.92 9.29
N ALA A 11 2.11 -1.07 10.38
CA ALA A 11 2.75 -2.34 10.72
C ALA A 11 1.75 -3.51 10.80
N GLU A 12 0.55 -3.25 11.32
CA GLU A 12 -0.45 -4.31 11.50
C GLU A 12 -0.98 -4.88 10.20
N ILE A 13 -0.81 -4.19 9.07
CA ILE A 13 -1.29 -4.70 7.78
C ILE A 13 -0.18 -5.03 6.81
N ASN A 14 1.05 -4.56 7.03
CA ASN A 14 2.14 -4.85 6.09
C ASN A 14 2.94 -6.12 6.45
N GLY A 15 2.85 -6.57 7.68
CA GLY A 15 3.54 -7.79 8.12
C GLY A 15 5.03 -7.63 8.41
N TYR A 16 5.57 -6.43 8.36
CA TYR A 16 6.99 -6.20 8.60
C TYR A 16 7.31 -5.69 10.01
N GLY A 17 6.29 -5.50 10.85
CA GLY A 17 6.49 -5.09 12.22
C GLY A 17 6.76 -3.60 12.45
N ARG A 18 6.71 -2.80 11.39
CA ARG A 18 6.86 -1.34 11.48
C ARG A 18 6.08 -0.68 10.36
N ASP A 19 5.74 0.58 10.54
CA ASP A 19 5.09 1.35 9.49
C ASP A 19 6.07 1.56 8.33
N LEU A 20 5.60 1.37 7.11
CA LEU A 20 6.43 1.49 5.92
C LEU A 20 5.85 2.53 4.96
N ARG A 21 6.74 3.23 4.29
CA ARG A 21 6.34 4.15 3.23
C ARG A 21 6.23 3.40 1.91
N ALA A 22 5.26 3.80 1.12
CA ALA A 22 5.01 3.16 -0.17
C ALA A 22 4.46 4.17 -1.15
N ILE A 23 4.49 3.81 -2.43
CA ILE A 23 3.91 4.62 -3.50
C ILE A 23 2.80 3.81 -4.14
N VAL A 24 1.64 4.43 -4.32
CA VAL A 24 0.50 3.79 -4.98
C VAL A 24 0.80 3.65 -6.47
N THR A 25 0.75 2.44 -6.99
CA THR A 25 0.98 2.18 -8.40
C THR A 25 -0.28 1.86 -9.17
N GLU A 26 -1.28 1.30 -8.50
CA GLU A 26 -2.56 0.98 -9.13
C GLU A 26 -3.71 1.15 -8.16
N LEU A 27 -4.85 1.55 -8.69
CA LEU A 27 -6.10 1.64 -7.95
C LEU A 27 -7.18 1.01 -8.80
N GLU A 28 -7.97 0.13 -8.19
CA GLU A 28 -9.07 -0.52 -8.88
C GLU A 28 -10.28 -0.58 -7.96
N LYS A 29 -11.44 -0.19 -8.48
CA LYS A 29 -12.71 -0.27 -7.74
C LYS A 29 -13.48 -1.47 -8.23
N PHE A 30 -13.95 -2.28 -7.29
CA PHE A 30 -14.77 -3.43 -7.62
C PHE A 30 -15.71 -3.73 -6.46
N ALA A 31 -17.00 -3.84 -6.76
CA ALA A 31 -18.02 -4.26 -5.79
C ALA A 31 -18.01 -3.47 -4.47
N GLY A 32 -17.78 -2.15 -4.54
CA GLY A 32 -17.78 -1.29 -3.37
C GLY A 32 -16.48 -1.30 -2.59
N ALA A 33 -15.48 -2.06 -3.03
CA ALA A 33 -14.15 -2.08 -2.44
C ALA A 33 -13.14 -1.42 -3.37
N ILE A 34 -12.08 -0.88 -2.80
CA ILE A 34 -10.98 -0.32 -3.57
C ILE A 34 -9.76 -1.19 -3.32
N PHE A 35 -9.17 -1.73 -4.39
CA PHE A 35 -7.93 -2.48 -4.33
C PHE A 35 -6.79 -1.53 -4.62
N VAL A 36 -5.87 -1.42 -3.68
CA VAL A 36 -4.74 -0.50 -3.78
C VAL A 36 -3.47 -1.32 -3.90
N THR A 37 -2.74 -1.14 -4.99
CA THR A 37 -1.45 -1.76 -5.17
C THR A 37 -0.37 -0.72 -4.90
N VAL A 38 0.59 -1.06 -4.06
CA VAL A 38 1.66 -0.16 -3.69
C VAL A 38 3.01 -0.86 -3.86
N ILE A 39 4.07 -0.05 -3.99
CA ILE A 39 5.44 -0.54 -3.93
C ILE A 39 6.09 0.12 -2.73
N PHE A 40 6.64 -0.68 -1.83
CA PHE A 40 7.31 -0.17 -0.65
C PHE A 40 8.63 0.49 -1.02
N THR A 41 8.90 1.64 -0.42
CA THR A 41 10.08 2.42 -0.76
C THR A 41 11.11 2.49 0.37
N GLU A 42 10.65 2.66 1.60
CA GLU A 42 11.53 2.77 2.77
C GLU A 42 10.69 2.70 4.05
N PRO A 43 11.28 2.62 5.25
CA PRO A 43 12.71 2.55 5.54
C PRO A 43 13.29 1.13 5.56
N CYS A 44 12.46 0.13 5.34
CA CYS A 44 12.87 -1.26 5.49
C CYS A 44 13.47 -1.80 4.19
N PRO A 45 14.78 -2.09 4.15
CA PRO A 45 15.41 -2.60 2.93
C PRO A 45 14.79 -3.92 2.44
N GLU A 46 14.28 -4.73 3.35
CA GLU A 46 13.66 -6.01 3.02
C GLU A 46 12.38 -5.85 2.22
N ALA A 47 11.67 -4.75 2.45
CA ALA A 47 10.42 -4.47 1.76
C ALA A 47 10.60 -3.58 0.53
N CYS A 48 11.72 -2.87 0.44
CA CYS A 48 11.94 -1.91 -0.64
C CYS A 48 11.82 -2.56 -2.01
N GLY A 49 10.95 -2.02 -2.86
CA GLY A 49 10.69 -2.56 -4.18
C GLY A 49 9.68 -3.70 -4.20
N ARG A 50 9.22 -4.17 -3.07
CA ARG A 50 8.21 -5.22 -3.01
C ARG A 50 6.83 -4.62 -3.22
N ARG A 51 5.96 -5.42 -3.82
CA ARG A 51 4.58 -5.03 -4.09
C ARG A 51 3.67 -5.50 -2.97
N GLY A 52 2.73 -4.64 -2.58
CA GLY A 52 1.68 -5.02 -1.66
C GLY A 52 0.33 -4.65 -2.23
N VAL A 53 -0.68 -5.48 -1.98
CA VAL A 53 -2.05 -5.20 -2.41
C VAL A 53 -2.92 -5.16 -1.18
N PHE A 54 -3.66 -4.07 -1.01
CA PHE A 54 -4.53 -3.86 0.14
C PHE A 54 -5.92 -3.50 -0.32
N THR A 55 -6.91 -3.82 0.50
CA THR A 55 -8.30 -3.47 0.21
C THR A 55 -8.77 -2.39 1.16
N MET A 56 -9.54 -1.44 0.63
CA MET A 56 -10.19 -0.40 1.41
C MET A 56 -11.67 -0.42 1.11
N THR A 57 -12.48 -0.10 2.11
CA THR A 57 -13.92 0.02 1.89
C THR A 57 -14.24 1.41 1.40
N SER A 58 -14.98 1.48 0.31
CA SER A 58 -15.49 2.75 -0.17
C SER A 58 -16.65 3.19 0.71
N SER A 59 -16.53 4.33 1.30
CA SER A 59 -17.62 4.91 2.11
C SER A 59 -18.44 5.89 1.31
#